data_c302e2ec95f440bb64cab778e3211def
#
_entry.id   c302e2ec95f440bb64cab778e3211def
#
_cell.length_a   1.000
_cell.length_b   1.000
_cell.length_c   1.000
_cell.angle_alpha   90.00
_cell.angle_beta   90.00
_cell.angle_gamma   90.00
#
_symmetry.space_group_name_H-M   'P 1'
#
loop_
_entity.id
_entity.type
_entity.pdbx_description
1 polymer ?
#
loop_
_entity_poly.entity_id
_entity_poly.type
_entity_poly.pdbx_seq_one_letter_code
_entity_poly.pdbx_strand_id
1 'polypeptide(L)'
;MNYTEAFLMGMQKLKEAEIGEAQLDARLLLEEVCGTDHNTLLCHGDREVSEAEEEQYRKALEQRAVHVPLQHLLGYQHLMGLSFQVN
;
A
#
# COMPACT_ATOMS: atom_id res chain seq x y z
N MET A 1 -10.38 10.82 0.15
CA MET A 1 -9.58 10.17 -0.92
C MET A 1 -10.15 8.79 -1.18
N ASN A 2 -10.33 8.43 -2.44
CA ASN A 2 -10.85 7.10 -2.78
C ASN A 2 -9.70 6.20 -3.27
N TYR A 3 -10.03 4.94 -3.54
CA TYR A 3 -9.01 3.97 -3.96
C TYR A 3 -8.25 4.44 -5.20
N THR A 4 -8.97 4.97 -6.19
CA THR A 4 -8.33 5.44 -7.41
C THR A 4 -7.35 6.56 -7.11
N GLU A 5 -7.78 7.52 -6.31
CA GLU A 5 -6.91 8.64 -5.94
C GLU A 5 -5.69 8.18 -5.14
N ALA A 6 -5.92 7.27 -4.21
CA ALA A 6 -4.81 6.75 -3.40
C ALA A 6 -3.80 6.01 -4.28
N PHE A 7 -4.30 5.20 -5.20
CA PHE A 7 -3.42 4.46 -6.11
C PHE A 7 -2.59 5.41 -6.97
N LEU A 8 -3.24 6.43 -7.53
CA LEU A 8 -2.53 7.39 -8.38
C LEU A 8 -1.49 8.17 -7.59
N MET A 9 -1.84 8.58 -6.37
CA MET A 9 -0.90 9.27 -5.51
C MET A 9 0.31 8.39 -5.20
N GLY A 10 0.05 7.13 -4.87
CA GLY A 10 1.12 6.20 -4.55
C GLY A 10 2.02 5.93 -5.74
N MET A 11 1.41 5.72 -6.90
CA MET A 11 2.18 5.49 -8.12
C MET A 11 3.07 6.69 -8.43
N GLN A 12 2.52 7.89 -8.31
CA GLN A 12 3.28 9.11 -8.58
C GLN A 12 4.46 9.25 -7.62
N LYS A 13 4.19 9.02 -6.33
CA LYS A 13 5.23 9.14 -5.31
C LYS A 13 6.37 8.18 -5.56
N LEU A 14 6.05 6.94 -5.89
CA LEU A 14 7.08 5.94 -6.13
C LEU A 14 7.82 6.19 -7.43
N LYS A 15 7.14 6.72 -8.43
CA LYS A 15 7.80 7.10 -9.67
C LYS A 15 8.83 8.20 -9.42
N GLU A 16 8.48 9.17 -8.60
CA GLU A 16 9.40 10.25 -8.26
C GLU A 16 10.61 9.74 -7.50
N ALA A 17 10.44 8.65 -6.78
CA ALA A 17 11.55 8.01 -6.06
C ALA A 17 12.31 7.04 -6.94
N GLU A 18 11.98 6.98 -8.22
CA GLU A 18 12.66 6.12 -9.20
C GLU A 18 12.49 4.64 -8.91
N ILE A 19 11.33 4.27 -8.39
CA ILE A 19 11.00 2.87 -8.17
C ILE A 19 10.55 2.27 -9.50
N GLY A 20 11.24 1.23 -9.96
CA GLY A 20 11.01 0.67 -11.28
C GLY A 20 9.60 0.15 -11.50
N GLU A 21 8.98 -0.44 -10.49
CA GLU A 21 7.63 -0.97 -10.61
C GLU A 21 6.68 -0.19 -9.70
N ALA A 22 6.68 1.12 -9.88
CA ALA A 22 5.88 2.00 -9.05
C ALA A 22 4.40 1.62 -9.07
N GLN A 23 3.88 1.29 -10.24
CA GLN A 23 2.47 0.95 -10.38
C GLN A 23 2.12 -0.31 -9.57
N LEU A 24 2.93 -1.35 -9.72
CA LEU A 24 2.70 -2.60 -9.02
C LEU A 24 2.85 -2.42 -7.52
N ASP A 25 3.92 -1.75 -7.11
CA ASP A 25 4.20 -1.56 -5.69
C ASP A 25 3.11 -0.74 -5.03
N ALA A 26 2.66 0.33 -5.67
CA ALA A 26 1.60 1.16 -5.12
C ALA A 26 0.32 0.35 -4.93
N ARG A 27 -0.02 -0.47 -5.91
CA ARG A 27 -1.22 -1.29 -5.84
C ARG A 27 -1.13 -2.31 -4.70
N LEU A 28 0.00 -3.01 -4.61
CA LEU A 28 0.16 -4.03 -3.58
C LEU A 28 0.12 -3.42 -2.19
N LEU A 29 0.75 -2.28 -2.00
CA LEU A 29 0.72 -1.62 -0.70
C LEU A 29 -0.69 -1.16 -0.35
N LEU A 30 -1.42 -0.65 -1.32
CA LEU A 30 -2.79 -0.20 -1.09
C LEU A 30 -3.69 -1.39 -0.72
N GLU A 31 -3.53 -2.50 -1.43
CA GLU A 31 -4.30 -3.71 -1.14
C GLU A 31 -4.03 -4.18 0.29
N GLU A 32 -2.77 -4.15 0.69
CA GLU A 32 -2.41 -4.61 2.03
C GLU A 32 -2.97 -3.70 3.10
N VAL A 33 -2.84 -2.39 2.91
CA VAL A 33 -3.29 -1.42 3.91
C VAL A 33 -4.80 -1.44 4.06
N CYS A 34 -5.51 -1.55 2.95
CA CYS A 34 -6.97 -1.52 2.97
C CYS A 34 -7.60 -2.90 3.15
N GLY A 35 -6.78 -3.95 3.17
CA GLY A 35 -7.29 -5.30 3.34
C GLY A 35 -8.18 -5.75 2.19
N THR A 36 -7.83 -5.35 0.98
CA THR A 36 -8.64 -5.63 -0.20
C THR A 36 -7.79 -6.34 -1.26
N ASP A 37 -8.39 -6.63 -2.40
CA ASP A 37 -7.68 -7.30 -3.48
C ASP A 37 -7.76 -6.49 -4.77
N HIS A 38 -7.08 -7.01 -5.79
CA HIS A 38 -6.98 -6.34 -7.08
C HIS A 38 -8.35 -6.10 -7.71
N ASN A 39 -9.23 -7.09 -7.64
CA ASN A 39 -10.56 -6.97 -8.20
C ASN A 39 -11.35 -5.84 -7.54
N THR A 40 -11.29 -5.78 -6.22
CA THR A 40 -12.02 -4.76 -5.48
C THR A 40 -11.48 -3.37 -5.82
N LEU A 41 -10.16 -3.24 -5.95
CA LEU A 41 -9.59 -1.96 -6.34
C LEU A 41 -10.06 -1.52 -7.71
N LEU A 42 -10.14 -2.44 -8.66
CA LEU A 42 -10.59 -2.11 -10.01
C LEU A 42 -12.08 -1.83 -10.07
N CYS A 43 -12.88 -2.64 -9.40
CA CYS A 43 -14.33 -2.54 -9.49
C CYS A 43 -14.90 -1.45 -8.58
N HIS A 44 -14.21 -1.14 -7.51
CA HIS A 44 -14.70 -0.18 -6.52
C HIS A 44 -13.70 0.93 -6.27
N GLY A 45 -13.16 1.47 -7.36
CA GLY A 45 -12.17 2.53 -7.27
C GLY A 45 -12.68 3.80 -6.60
N ASP A 46 -13.99 3.97 -6.54
CA ASP A 46 -14.61 5.13 -5.91
C ASP A 46 -14.82 4.94 -4.40
N ARG A 47 -14.44 3.79 -3.87
CA ARG A 47 -14.62 3.51 -2.45
C ARG A 47 -13.66 4.36 -1.62
N GLU A 48 -14.18 4.88 -0.52
CA GLU A 48 -13.43 5.79 0.32
C GLU A 48 -12.34 5.07 1.12
N VAL A 49 -11.16 5.70 1.19
CA VAL A 49 -10.08 5.23 2.05
C VAL A 49 -10.19 5.99 3.36
N SER A 50 -10.19 5.27 4.49
CA SER A 50 -10.29 5.90 5.79
C SER A 50 -9.02 6.70 6.10
N GLU A 51 -9.11 7.60 7.06
CA GLU A 51 -7.95 8.39 7.45
C GLU A 51 -6.81 7.51 7.98
N ALA A 52 -7.18 6.50 8.77
CA ALA A 52 -6.17 5.58 9.29
C ALA A 52 -5.49 4.81 8.17
N GLU A 53 -6.27 4.34 7.20
CA GLU A 53 -5.70 3.63 6.06
C GLU A 53 -4.84 4.55 5.22
N GLU A 54 -5.29 5.78 5.03
CA GLU A 54 -4.52 6.74 4.26
C GLU A 54 -3.17 7.00 4.90
N GLU A 55 -3.15 7.17 6.21
CA GLU A 55 -1.91 7.41 6.92
C GLU A 55 -0.96 6.23 6.82
N GLN A 56 -1.48 5.02 7.02
CA GLN A 56 -0.68 3.82 6.89
C GLN A 56 -0.10 3.68 5.49
N TYR A 57 -0.92 3.99 4.50
CA TYR A 57 -0.48 3.91 3.11
C TYR A 57 0.64 4.91 2.84
N ARG A 58 0.50 6.13 3.33
CA ARG A 58 1.54 7.14 3.16
C ARG A 58 2.86 6.70 3.78
N LYS A 59 2.79 6.15 4.98
CA LYS A 59 4.00 5.66 5.65
C LYS A 59 4.66 4.55 4.86
N ALA A 60 3.85 3.63 4.34
CA ALA A 60 4.38 2.55 3.54
C ALA A 60 5.04 3.08 2.27
N LEU A 61 4.41 4.06 1.63
CA LEU A 61 4.98 4.67 0.44
C LEU A 61 6.30 5.36 0.73
N GLU A 62 6.38 6.06 1.85
CA GLU A 62 7.62 6.74 2.22
C GLU A 62 8.74 5.75 2.45
N GLN A 63 8.45 4.64 3.11
CA GLN A 63 9.46 3.61 3.34
C GLN A 63 9.87 2.98 2.02
N ARG A 64 8.93 2.71 1.15
CA ARG A 64 9.27 2.14 -0.15
C ARG A 64 10.08 3.12 -0.98
N ALA A 65 9.79 4.41 -0.86
CA ALA A 65 10.51 5.44 -1.60
C ALA A 65 11.98 5.52 -1.20
N VAL A 66 12.31 5.11 0.03
CA VAL A 66 13.72 5.03 0.44
C VAL A 66 14.25 3.60 0.27
N HIS A 67 13.60 2.84 -0.58
CA HIS A 67 14.05 1.52 -1.03
C HIS A 67 13.99 0.43 0.04
N VAL A 68 13.06 0.55 1.00
CA VAL A 68 12.74 -0.57 1.87
C VAL A 68 12.08 -1.64 1.00
N PRO A 69 12.51 -2.90 1.05
CA PRO A 69 11.93 -3.94 0.20
C PRO A 69 10.44 -4.10 0.42
N LEU A 70 9.71 -4.25 -0.66
CA LEU A 70 8.26 -4.42 -0.59
C LEU A 70 7.88 -5.61 0.28
N GLN A 71 8.60 -6.70 0.14
CA GLN A 71 8.41 -7.90 0.93
C GLN A 71 8.46 -7.61 2.41
N HIS A 72 9.38 -6.75 2.81
CA HIS A 72 9.53 -6.37 4.21
C HIS A 72 8.32 -5.59 4.70
N LEU A 73 7.82 -4.68 3.89
CA LEU A 73 6.67 -3.87 4.26
C LEU A 73 5.42 -4.73 4.42
N LEU A 74 5.17 -5.61 3.45
CA LEU A 74 4.01 -6.48 3.51
C LEU A 74 4.14 -7.50 4.64
N GLY A 75 5.33 -8.07 4.78
CA GLY A 75 5.57 -9.05 5.83
C GLY A 75 5.42 -8.47 7.22
N TYR A 76 5.84 -7.24 7.37
CA TYR A 76 5.75 -6.58 8.65
C TYR A 76 4.28 -6.46 9.11
N GLN A 77 3.41 -6.09 8.19
CA GLN A 77 2.00 -5.97 8.52
C GLN A 77 1.39 -7.32 8.88
N HIS A 78 1.78 -8.36 8.18
CA HIS A 78 1.32 -9.70 8.50
C HIS A 78 1.82 -10.14 9.87
N LEU A 79 3.08 -9.85 10.18
CA LEU A 79 3.62 -10.21 11.47
C LEU A 79 2.88 -9.55 12.60
N MET A 80 2.45 -8.33 12.42
CA MET A 80 1.67 -7.67 13.45
C MET A 80 0.36 -8.39 13.70
N GLY A 81 -0.22 -8.93 12.67
CA GLY A 81 -1.44 -9.69 12.80
C GLY A 81 -1.24 -11.05 13.40
N LEU A 82 -0.06 -11.62 13.23
CA LEU A 82 0.23 -12.96 13.71
C LEU A 82 0.90 -13.00 15.05
N SER A 83 1.40 -11.90 15.44
CA SER A 83 2.24 -11.91 16.59
C SER A 83 1.67 -12.69 17.70
N PHE A 84 1.23 -13.08 17.29
CA PHE A 84 1.12 -14.06 17.88
C PHE A 84 1.57 -15.22 17.62
N GLN A 85 1.79 -15.48 16.93
CA GLN A 85 2.05 -16.64 16.69
C GLN A 85 3.18 -17.10 16.89
N VAL A 86 3.72 -16.71 16.86
CA VAL A 86 4.59 -17.25 17.03
C VAL A 86 4.94 -17.85 17.88
N ASN A 87 4.60 -17.82 17.98
CA ASN A 87 4.86 -18.44 18.49
C ASN A 87 4.74 -18.90 18.92
#